data_6439db00be98abe5adc78e869e8054e3
#
_entry.id   6439db00be98abe5adc78e869e8054e3
#
_cell.length_a   1.000
_cell.length_b   1.000
_cell.length_c   1.000
_cell.angle_alpha   90.00
_cell.angle_beta   90.00
_cell.angle_gamma   90.00
#
_symmetry.space_group_name_H-M   'P 1'
#
loop_
_entity.id
_entity.type
_entity.pdbx_description
1 polymer ?
#
loop_
_entity_poly.entity_id
_entity_poly.type
_entity_poly.pdbx_seq_one_letter_code
_entity_poly.pdbx_strand_id
1 'polypeptide(L)'
;MMAPARRRRKCLKSYSEDAEYSENDFISRLHDEILVLILDRLPMKDALRTSMLSRRWRFVWRSMHKVDFTYRWVEETGNEVIPSVSQFLRRCKIKEMSCFRLSFRYNSSMLHRVNSWISLALKNGVKELDLNFNDLEDRRKKAMWRHPYYQFPERLYNSSSVVKLGLAFLKLDLPARLRLKNLRELSLDRVVLPDDAIEKIAADCEKLELLSLTNCNMRGDLKITIQPRTVPIKISILDGFMMVEPKTDLIIDCPTLGGLEFRGGMTRTNFLIKNVPTGVEARFNFDEMLYRQRVVLVTGAGLYGAQYDKNLQNLLNIFQSARHFHFCSWCIQILSVKKMMKQEVVTLGSTSLVLDTGLLKWELPGIACLLTACPNLENLAVVMVRQSMFKIRETFTRKYDFEEGQYWEIIGQETLTCWQSLRVLRFKNEYGDYQTWEEGMFCVRSFFTGYENGMNLLKFVHSKAANLERVIFRTNTKSITYLPSDLAIYL
;
A
#
# COMPACT_ATOMS: atom_id res chain seq x y z
N MET A 1 -4.15 -29.47 -74.04
CA MET A 1 -2.79 -29.11 -73.61
C MET A 1 -2.87 -27.81 -72.84
N MET A 2 -2.93 -27.86 -71.54
CA MET A 2 -2.94 -26.69 -70.65
C MET A 2 -1.67 -26.73 -69.84
N ALA A 3 -0.84 -25.66 -69.88
CA ALA A 3 0.40 -25.50 -69.16
C ALA A 3 0.14 -25.13 -67.69
N PRO A 4 0.97 -25.59 -66.74
CA PRO A 4 0.72 -25.34 -65.30
C PRO A 4 1.23 -23.97 -64.86
N ALA A 5 0.43 -23.30 -64.05
CA ALA A 5 0.70 -22.01 -63.48
C ALA A 5 1.89 -22.06 -62.49
N ARG A 6 2.92 -21.27 -62.76
CA ARG A 6 4.08 -21.04 -61.89
C ARG A 6 3.66 -20.27 -60.63
N ARG A 7 3.69 -20.93 -59.48
CA ARG A 7 3.65 -20.30 -58.13
C ARG A 7 4.89 -19.42 -57.97
N ARG A 8 4.73 -18.10 -57.96
CA ARG A 8 5.75 -17.15 -57.53
C ARG A 8 5.94 -17.26 -56.02
N ARG A 9 7.06 -17.87 -55.63
CA ARG A 9 7.60 -17.74 -54.26
C ARG A 9 7.99 -16.26 -54.06
N LYS A 10 7.25 -15.54 -53.21
CA LYS A 10 7.69 -14.24 -52.71
C LYS A 10 8.88 -14.47 -51.78
N CYS A 11 10.07 -14.18 -52.28
CA CYS A 11 11.29 -14.05 -51.51
C CYS A 11 11.05 -12.97 -50.45
N LEU A 12 11.22 -13.33 -49.18
CA LEU A 12 11.42 -12.38 -48.10
C LEU A 12 12.72 -11.63 -48.41
N LYS A 13 12.62 -10.39 -48.86
CA LYS A 13 13.77 -9.49 -48.97
C LYS A 13 14.29 -9.28 -47.55
N SER A 14 15.50 -9.80 -47.29
CA SER A 14 16.34 -9.32 -46.20
C SER A 14 16.54 -7.83 -46.40
N TYR A 15 16.08 -7.02 -45.48
CA TYR A 15 16.37 -5.59 -45.49
C TYR A 15 17.88 -5.45 -45.20
N SER A 16 18.61 -4.99 -46.19
CA SER A 16 20.01 -4.62 -46.14
C SER A 16 20.24 -3.51 -45.10
N GLU A 17 21.31 -3.65 -44.37
CA GLU A 17 21.83 -2.84 -43.26
C GLU A 17 22.45 -1.50 -43.73
N ASP A 18 21.92 -0.81 -44.71
CA ASP A 18 22.47 0.47 -45.16
C ASP A 18 21.51 1.63 -44.90
N ALA A 19 21.20 1.90 -43.61
CA ALA A 19 20.80 3.22 -43.17
C ALA A 19 21.99 3.83 -42.44
N GLU A 20 22.65 4.81 -43.06
CA GLU A 20 23.61 5.68 -42.37
C GLU A 20 22.93 6.30 -41.15
N TYR A 21 23.17 5.69 -39.98
CA TYR A 21 22.76 6.27 -38.70
C TYR A 21 23.71 7.44 -38.42
N SER A 22 23.13 8.59 -38.02
CA SER A 22 23.90 9.69 -37.44
C SER A 22 24.83 9.12 -36.36
N GLU A 23 26.10 9.53 -36.33
CA GLU A 23 27.09 9.05 -35.33
C GLU A 23 26.60 9.15 -33.90
N ASN A 24 25.65 10.03 -33.61
CA ASN A 24 25.05 10.29 -32.29
C ASN A 24 23.75 9.53 -32.04
N ASP A 25 23.25 8.70 -32.97
CA ASP A 25 22.02 7.93 -32.76
C ASP A 25 22.31 6.55 -32.14
N PHE A 26 22.71 6.55 -30.88
CA PHE A 26 23.00 5.33 -30.11
C PHE A 26 21.76 4.44 -29.92
N ILE A 27 20.58 5.02 -29.82
CA ILE A 27 19.33 4.27 -29.58
C ILE A 27 18.97 3.43 -30.81
N SER A 28 19.12 3.99 -32.00
CA SER A 28 18.83 3.24 -33.24
C SER A 28 19.82 2.10 -33.53
N ARG A 29 20.96 2.02 -32.83
CA ARG A 29 21.90 0.91 -32.92
C ARG A 29 21.56 -0.27 -31.98
N LEU A 30 20.65 -0.08 -31.03
CA LEU A 30 20.27 -1.14 -30.07
C LEU A 30 19.50 -2.26 -30.78
N HIS A 31 19.67 -3.50 -30.35
CA HIS A 31 18.85 -4.63 -30.79
C HIS A 31 17.38 -4.45 -30.43
N ASP A 32 16.47 -4.99 -31.24
CA ASP A 32 15.03 -4.85 -31.03
C ASP A 32 14.58 -5.36 -29.65
N GLU A 33 15.23 -6.38 -29.12
CA GLU A 33 14.96 -6.90 -27.76
C GLU A 33 15.19 -5.84 -26.67
N ILE A 34 16.27 -5.04 -26.80
CA ILE A 34 16.56 -3.96 -25.86
C ILE A 34 15.54 -2.82 -26.03
N LEU A 35 15.16 -2.52 -27.27
CA LEU A 35 14.11 -1.52 -27.54
C LEU A 35 12.78 -1.95 -26.92
N VAL A 36 12.41 -3.23 -27.00
CA VAL A 36 11.22 -3.78 -26.34
C VAL A 36 11.30 -3.61 -24.81
N LEU A 37 12.45 -3.91 -24.19
CA LEU A 37 12.63 -3.71 -22.75
C LEU A 37 12.51 -2.24 -22.32
N ILE A 38 12.93 -1.32 -23.18
CA ILE A 38 12.72 0.12 -22.96
C ILE A 38 11.23 0.45 -23.02
N LEU A 39 10.53 -0.04 -24.06
CA LEU A 39 9.09 0.20 -24.22
C LEU A 39 8.26 -0.37 -23.07
N ASP A 40 8.62 -1.55 -22.54
CA ASP A 40 7.92 -2.17 -21.41
C ASP A 40 8.01 -1.35 -20.11
N ARG A 41 8.97 -0.42 -20.02
CA ARG A 41 9.12 0.51 -18.87
C ARG A 41 8.39 1.83 -19.05
N LEU A 42 7.96 2.14 -20.25
CA LEU A 42 7.23 3.37 -20.55
C LEU A 42 5.74 3.21 -20.24
N PRO A 43 5.04 4.33 -19.98
CA PRO A 43 3.59 4.34 -20.06
C PRO A 43 3.12 3.88 -21.44
N MET A 44 2.00 3.16 -21.50
CA MET A 44 1.50 2.54 -22.74
C MET A 44 1.35 3.55 -23.89
N LYS A 45 0.87 4.75 -23.58
CA LYS A 45 0.73 5.86 -24.54
C LYS A 45 2.06 6.23 -25.19
N ASP A 46 3.10 6.41 -24.37
CA ASP A 46 4.41 6.84 -24.85
C ASP A 46 5.09 5.71 -25.61
N ALA A 47 4.99 4.47 -25.13
CA ALA A 47 5.47 3.30 -25.85
C ALA A 47 4.87 3.18 -27.26
N LEU A 48 3.57 3.43 -27.43
CA LEU A 48 2.92 3.42 -28.73
C LEU A 48 3.33 4.63 -29.60
N ARG A 49 3.57 5.79 -29.00
CA ARG A 49 4.04 7.00 -29.71
C ARG A 49 5.43 6.84 -30.30
N THR A 50 6.29 6.00 -29.72
CA THR A 50 7.62 5.74 -30.30
C THR A 50 7.54 5.22 -31.75
N SER A 51 6.40 4.65 -32.15
CA SER A 51 6.15 4.22 -33.53
C SER A 51 6.27 5.34 -34.56
N MET A 52 6.24 6.60 -34.12
CA MET A 52 6.39 7.78 -34.96
C MET A 52 7.86 8.21 -35.16
N LEU A 53 8.80 7.68 -34.37
CA LEU A 53 10.19 8.11 -34.35
C LEU A 53 10.93 7.70 -35.65
N SER A 54 10.73 6.48 -36.11
CA SER A 54 11.36 5.99 -37.36
C SER A 54 10.62 4.79 -37.94
N ARG A 55 11.04 4.39 -39.18
CA ARG A 55 10.52 3.17 -39.83
C ARG A 55 10.78 1.92 -39.00
N ARG A 56 11.90 1.85 -38.27
CA ARG A 56 12.25 0.74 -37.38
C ARG A 56 11.32 0.70 -36.17
N TRP A 57 11.16 1.81 -35.44
CA TRP A 57 10.33 1.92 -34.26
C TRP A 57 8.83 1.66 -34.55
N ARG A 58 8.40 1.81 -35.79
CA ARG A 58 7.01 1.66 -36.21
C ARG A 58 6.38 0.33 -35.79
N PHE A 59 7.18 -0.71 -35.57
CA PHE A 59 6.68 -2.05 -35.28
C PHE A 59 7.22 -2.67 -34.01
N VAL A 60 8.19 -2.07 -33.32
CA VAL A 60 8.82 -2.63 -32.10
C VAL A 60 7.78 -2.86 -31.01
N TRP A 61 6.85 -1.95 -30.82
CA TRP A 61 5.76 -2.09 -29.82
C TRP A 61 4.92 -3.36 -29.98
N ARG A 62 4.91 -4.00 -31.15
CA ARG A 62 4.16 -5.23 -31.36
C ARG A 62 4.73 -6.43 -30.59
N SER A 63 5.95 -6.34 -30.17
CA SER A 63 6.67 -7.38 -29.43
C SER A 63 6.75 -7.06 -27.93
N MET A 64 6.10 -6.01 -27.44
CA MET A 64 6.05 -5.68 -26.02
C MET A 64 5.46 -6.82 -25.19
N HIS A 65 6.02 -7.02 -24.00
CA HIS A 65 5.55 -8.03 -23.05
C HIS A 65 4.48 -7.48 -22.08
N LYS A 66 4.29 -6.16 -22.06
CA LYS A 66 3.35 -5.47 -21.18
C LYS A 66 2.14 -4.95 -21.94
N VAL A 67 0.97 -5.24 -21.40
CA VAL A 67 -0.33 -4.67 -21.84
C VAL A 67 -0.94 -3.93 -20.66
N ASP A 68 -1.09 -2.62 -20.75
CA ASP A 68 -1.55 -1.79 -19.64
C ASP A 68 -2.56 -0.73 -20.14
N PHE A 69 -3.83 -1.11 -20.17
CA PHE A 69 -4.95 -0.25 -20.53
C PHE A 69 -5.83 0.01 -19.30
N THR A 70 -5.36 0.88 -18.44
CA THR A 70 -6.10 1.33 -17.25
C THR A 70 -6.80 2.67 -17.51
N TYR A 71 -7.54 3.18 -16.51
CA TYR A 71 -8.17 4.50 -16.59
C TYR A 71 -7.18 5.62 -16.96
N ARG A 72 -5.91 5.47 -16.60
CA ARG A 72 -4.83 6.38 -17.00
C ARG A 72 -4.71 6.49 -18.52
N TRP A 73 -4.92 5.40 -19.24
CA TRP A 73 -4.99 5.41 -20.71
C TRP A 73 -6.10 6.34 -21.20
N VAL A 74 -7.29 6.28 -20.59
CA VAL A 74 -8.43 7.14 -20.97
C VAL A 74 -8.14 8.61 -20.67
N GLU A 75 -7.63 8.90 -19.48
CA GLU A 75 -7.26 10.27 -19.07
C GLU A 75 -6.20 10.87 -19.98
N GLU A 76 -5.20 10.09 -20.35
CA GLU A 76 -4.07 10.58 -21.15
C GLU A 76 -4.37 10.66 -22.65
N THR A 77 -5.24 9.83 -23.19
CA THR A 77 -5.45 9.71 -24.64
C THR A 77 -6.84 10.13 -25.10
N GLY A 78 -7.83 10.18 -24.19
CA GLY A 78 -9.24 10.34 -24.53
C GLY A 78 -9.87 9.13 -25.24
N ASN A 79 -9.14 8.02 -25.40
CA ASN A 79 -9.62 6.84 -26.10
C ASN A 79 -10.21 5.82 -25.15
N GLU A 80 -11.29 5.17 -25.56
CA GLU A 80 -11.91 4.08 -24.81
C GLU A 80 -10.98 2.86 -24.71
N VAL A 81 -11.00 2.20 -23.56
CA VAL A 81 -10.15 1.02 -23.28
C VAL A 81 -10.48 -0.14 -24.22
N ILE A 82 -11.75 -0.48 -24.39
CA ILE A 82 -12.18 -1.68 -25.11
C ILE A 82 -11.79 -1.71 -26.58
N PRO A 83 -12.04 -0.66 -27.38
CA PRO A 83 -11.55 -0.58 -28.76
C PRO A 83 -10.02 -0.60 -28.81
N SER A 84 -9.36 0.10 -27.89
CA SER A 84 -7.90 0.22 -27.85
C SER A 84 -7.24 -1.15 -27.59
N VAL A 85 -7.70 -1.92 -26.60
CA VAL A 85 -7.23 -3.27 -26.30
C VAL A 85 -7.45 -4.19 -27.50
N SER A 86 -8.67 -4.18 -28.09
CA SER A 86 -8.99 -5.03 -29.24
C SER A 86 -8.12 -4.73 -30.44
N GLN A 87 -7.83 -3.46 -30.69
CA GLN A 87 -6.98 -3.02 -31.80
C GLN A 87 -5.50 -3.40 -31.54
N PHE A 88 -5.04 -3.20 -30.30
CA PHE A 88 -3.69 -3.55 -29.88
C PHE A 88 -3.44 -5.05 -30.06
N LEU A 89 -4.26 -5.90 -29.40
CA LEU A 89 -4.09 -7.34 -29.41
C LEU A 89 -4.17 -7.97 -30.81
N ARG A 90 -4.94 -7.40 -31.73
CA ARG A 90 -4.97 -7.83 -33.14
C ARG A 90 -3.65 -7.57 -33.89
N ARG A 91 -2.89 -6.58 -33.48
CA ARG A 91 -1.65 -6.15 -34.13
C ARG A 91 -0.39 -6.66 -33.47
N CYS A 92 -0.49 -7.09 -32.21
CA CYS A 92 0.63 -7.61 -31.43
C CYS A 92 1.13 -8.96 -31.95
N LYS A 93 2.40 -9.24 -31.69
CA LYS A 93 3.07 -10.53 -31.89
C LYS A 93 3.62 -11.03 -30.55
N ILE A 94 2.83 -10.93 -29.49
CA ILE A 94 3.26 -11.29 -28.14
C ILE A 94 3.52 -12.79 -28.09
N LYS A 95 4.76 -13.17 -27.76
CA LYS A 95 5.16 -14.57 -27.51
C LYS A 95 5.14 -14.89 -26.02
N GLU A 96 5.55 -13.92 -25.20
CA GLU A 96 5.55 -13.99 -23.75
C GLU A 96 4.94 -12.71 -23.20
N MET A 97 4.08 -12.84 -22.19
CA MET A 97 3.41 -11.69 -21.56
C MET A 97 3.85 -11.59 -20.11
N SER A 98 4.52 -10.50 -19.75
CA SER A 98 4.91 -10.26 -18.37
C SER A 98 3.78 -9.67 -17.54
N CYS A 99 3.01 -8.75 -18.13
CA CYS A 99 1.98 -8.00 -17.43
C CYS A 99 0.75 -7.75 -18.33
N PHE A 100 -0.44 -7.95 -17.75
CA PHE A 100 -1.71 -7.64 -18.40
C PHE A 100 -2.62 -6.93 -17.42
N ARG A 101 -2.82 -5.62 -17.62
CA ARG A 101 -3.64 -4.76 -16.76
C ARG A 101 -4.76 -4.12 -17.56
N LEU A 102 -5.97 -4.26 -17.05
CA LEU A 102 -7.17 -3.63 -17.62
C LEU A 102 -7.96 -2.91 -16.52
N SER A 103 -8.39 -1.69 -16.82
CA SER A 103 -9.34 -0.97 -15.97
C SER A 103 -10.39 -0.27 -16.81
N PHE A 104 -11.66 -0.69 -16.68
CA PHE A 104 -12.78 -0.09 -17.39
C PHE A 104 -14.11 -0.52 -16.75
N ARG A 105 -15.19 0.20 -17.06
CA ARG A 105 -16.55 -0.18 -16.65
C ARG A 105 -16.99 -1.43 -17.37
N TYR A 106 -17.20 -2.51 -16.62
CA TYR A 106 -17.70 -3.76 -17.18
C TYR A 106 -19.22 -3.76 -17.35
N ASN A 107 -19.69 -4.39 -18.42
CA ASN A 107 -21.07 -4.83 -18.60
C ASN A 107 -21.09 -6.24 -19.20
N SER A 108 -22.23 -6.94 -19.08
CA SER A 108 -22.38 -8.33 -19.51
C SER A 108 -22.15 -8.57 -21.01
N SER A 109 -22.38 -7.57 -21.87
CA SER A 109 -22.14 -7.67 -23.33
C SER A 109 -20.65 -7.84 -23.66
N MET A 110 -19.75 -7.52 -22.72
CA MET A 110 -18.29 -7.59 -22.88
C MET A 110 -17.70 -8.93 -22.47
N LEU A 111 -18.49 -9.82 -21.87
CA LEU A 111 -18.03 -11.08 -21.27
C LEU A 111 -17.13 -11.88 -22.23
N HIS A 112 -17.57 -12.12 -23.45
CA HIS A 112 -16.80 -12.91 -24.42
C HIS A 112 -15.47 -12.26 -24.79
N ARG A 113 -15.42 -10.95 -24.93
CA ARG A 113 -14.19 -10.21 -25.25
C ARG A 113 -13.20 -10.28 -24.10
N VAL A 114 -13.65 -9.98 -22.87
CA VAL A 114 -12.82 -10.04 -21.67
C VAL A 114 -12.26 -11.45 -21.47
N ASN A 115 -13.11 -12.48 -21.57
CA ASN A 115 -12.68 -13.87 -21.48
C ASN A 115 -11.64 -14.24 -22.54
N SER A 116 -11.81 -13.76 -23.78
CA SER A 116 -10.84 -13.97 -24.86
C SER A 116 -9.48 -13.32 -24.57
N TRP A 117 -9.48 -12.09 -24.05
CA TRP A 117 -8.25 -11.36 -23.71
C TRP A 117 -7.51 -12.03 -22.54
N ILE A 118 -8.24 -12.42 -21.49
CA ILE A 118 -7.66 -13.15 -20.36
C ILE A 118 -7.09 -14.49 -20.82
N SER A 119 -7.82 -15.23 -21.65
CA SER A 119 -7.35 -16.52 -22.20
C SER A 119 -6.08 -16.34 -23.04
N LEU A 120 -5.96 -15.25 -23.79
CA LEU A 120 -4.77 -14.90 -24.54
C LEU A 120 -3.61 -14.59 -23.60
N ALA A 121 -3.84 -13.81 -22.55
CA ALA A 121 -2.82 -13.48 -21.56
C ALA A 121 -2.27 -14.72 -20.85
N LEU A 122 -3.17 -15.63 -20.44
CA LEU A 122 -2.78 -16.90 -19.81
C LEU A 122 -2.00 -17.82 -20.77
N LYS A 123 -2.45 -17.92 -22.02
CA LYS A 123 -1.74 -18.70 -23.07
C LYS A 123 -0.32 -18.19 -23.31
N ASN A 124 -0.09 -16.90 -23.18
CA ASN A 124 1.22 -16.27 -23.33
C ASN A 124 2.00 -16.17 -22.00
N GLY A 125 1.61 -16.92 -20.99
CA GLY A 125 2.39 -17.08 -19.75
C GLY A 125 2.44 -15.84 -18.88
N VAL A 126 1.34 -15.05 -18.80
CA VAL A 126 1.27 -13.82 -18.01
C VAL A 126 1.68 -14.05 -16.55
N LYS A 127 2.56 -13.18 -16.03
CA LYS A 127 3.04 -13.23 -14.65
C LYS A 127 2.26 -12.30 -13.73
N GLU A 128 1.88 -11.14 -14.22
CA GLU A 128 1.10 -10.15 -13.51
C GLU A 128 -0.22 -9.90 -14.23
N LEU A 129 -1.33 -10.25 -13.58
CA LEU A 129 -2.68 -10.04 -14.09
C LEU A 129 -3.45 -9.13 -13.16
N ASP A 130 -3.91 -7.98 -13.67
CA ASP A 130 -4.67 -6.99 -12.91
C ASP A 130 -5.93 -6.59 -13.68
N LEU A 131 -7.08 -6.89 -13.10
CA LEU A 131 -8.40 -6.67 -13.70
C LEU A 131 -9.25 -5.80 -12.77
N ASN A 132 -9.52 -4.59 -13.19
CA ASN A 132 -10.32 -3.63 -12.44
C ASN A 132 -11.55 -3.21 -13.25
N PHE A 133 -12.72 -3.65 -12.81
CA PHE A 133 -14.00 -3.38 -13.49
C PHE A 133 -14.80 -2.24 -12.86
N ASN A 134 -14.10 -1.30 -12.24
CA ASN A 134 -14.67 -0.14 -11.59
C ASN A 134 -15.23 0.87 -12.58
N ASP A 135 -16.39 1.42 -12.24
CA ASP A 135 -16.88 2.66 -12.83
C ASP A 135 -16.41 3.86 -12.00
N LEU A 136 -15.54 4.68 -12.58
CA LEU A 136 -15.01 5.88 -11.91
C LEU A 136 -16.10 6.89 -11.53
N GLU A 137 -17.19 6.94 -12.29
CA GLU A 137 -18.32 7.82 -12.02
C GLU A 137 -19.13 7.36 -10.79
N ASP A 138 -19.18 6.06 -10.52
CA ASP A 138 -19.95 5.47 -9.42
C ASP A 138 -19.23 5.49 -8.07
N ARG A 139 -17.97 5.95 -7.99
CA ARG A 139 -17.26 6.12 -6.70
C ARG A 139 -18.04 6.97 -5.69
N ARG A 140 -18.94 7.83 -6.18
CA ARG A 140 -19.79 8.72 -5.37
C ARG A 140 -21.18 8.15 -5.07
N LYS A 141 -21.61 7.09 -5.76
CA LYS A 141 -22.96 6.55 -5.63
C LYS A 141 -22.98 5.29 -4.76
N LYS A 142 -23.87 5.28 -3.78
CA LYS A 142 -24.13 4.14 -2.86
C LYS A 142 -24.57 2.83 -3.56
N ALA A 143 -24.63 2.81 -4.88
CA ALA A 143 -25.18 1.71 -5.68
C ALA A 143 -24.13 0.69 -6.15
N MET A 144 -22.97 0.63 -5.53
CA MET A 144 -21.84 -0.22 -5.92
C MET A 144 -22.16 -1.70 -6.09
N TRP A 145 -23.24 -2.17 -5.48
CA TRP A 145 -23.61 -3.59 -5.44
C TRP A 145 -24.72 -3.97 -6.42
N ARG A 146 -25.17 -3.07 -7.31
CA ARG A 146 -26.28 -3.30 -8.24
C ARG A 146 -25.85 -3.65 -9.67
N HIS A 147 -24.57 -3.67 -9.98
CA HIS A 147 -24.09 -3.97 -11.33
C HIS A 147 -23.87 -5.47 -11.55
N PRO A 148 -24.02 -5.97 -12.80
CA PRO A 148 -23.65 -7.33 -13.11
C PRO A 148 -22.15 -7.52 -12.88
N TYR A 149 -21.82 -8.37 -11.91
CA TYR A 149 -20.42 -8.70 -11.63
C TYR A 149 -19.86 -9.57 -12.74
N TYR A 150 -18.61 -9.30 -13.10
CA TYR A 150 -17.85 -10.20 -13.92
C TYR A 150 -17.58 -11.48 -13.13
N GLN A 151 -17.96 -12.63 -13.71
CA GLN A 151 -17.62 -13.94 -13.16
C GLN A 151 -16.28 -14.38 -13.74
N PHE A 152 -15.36 -14.67 -12.87
CA PHE A 152 -14.00 -15.02 -13.22
C PHE A 152 -13.96 -16.42 -13.86
N PRO A 153 -13.30 -16.61 -15.03
CA PRO A 153 -13.31 -17.88 -15.71
C PRO A 153 -12.47 -18.94 -14.99
N GLU A 154 -13.00 -20.16 -14.88
CA GLU A 154 -12.33 -21.30 -14.21
C GLU A 154 -10.90 -21.55 -14.71
N ARG A 155 -10.63 -21.31 -16.00
CA ARG A 155 -9.30 -21.50 -16.60
C ARG A 155 -8.22 -20.72 -15.90
N LEU A 156 -8.54 -19.59 -15.31
CA LEU A 156 -7.59 -18.73 -14.65
C LEU A 156 -7.08 -19.33 -13.33
N TYR A 157 -7.93 -20.06 -12.65
CA TYR A 157 -7.56 -20.76 -11.43
C TYR A 157 -6.60 -21.92 -11.66
N ASN A 158 -6.35 -22.28 -12.92
CA ASN A 158 -5.43 -23.35 -13.34
C ASN A 158 -4.12 -22.82 -13.94
N SER A 159 -3.76 -21.57 -13.74
CA SER A 159 -2.56 -20.98 -14.30
C SER A 159 -1.34 -21.20 -13.40
N SER A 160 -0.28 -21.76 -13.96
CA SER A 160 1.01 -21.88 -13.28
C SER A 160 1.94 -20.68 -13.54
N SER A 161 1.58 -19.76 -14.45
CA SER A 161 2.43 -18.62 -14.80
C SER A 161 2.19 -17.39 -13.91
N VAL A 162 0.97 -17.23 -13.37
CA VAL A 162 0.58 -16.06 -12.60
C VAL A 162 1.29 -16.03 -11.26
N VAL A 163 1.99 -14.92 -11.00
CA VAL A 163 2.73 -14.63 -9.78
C VAL A 163 2.00 -13.54 -8.96
N LYS A 164 1.43 -12.56 -9.67
CA LYS A 164 0.65 -11.47 -9.06
C LYS A 164 -0.75 -11.44 -9.68
N LEU A 165 -1.76 -11.42 -8.84
CA LEU A 165 -3.16 -11.35 -9.23
C LEU A 165 -3.86 -10.19 -8.51
N GLY A 166 -4.29 -9.19 -9.28
CA GLY A 166 -5.12 -8.08 -8.83
C GLY A 166 -6.53 -8.21 -9.41
N LEU A 167 -7.53 -8.18 -8.56
CA LEU A 167 -8.94 -8.28 -8.96
C LEU A 167 -9.77 -7.21 -8.25
N ALA A 168 -10.54 -6.45 -9.01
CA ALA A 168 -11.38 -5.41 -8.45
C ALA A 168 -12.76 -5.36 -9.08
N PHE A 169 -13.80 -5.16 -8.24
CA PHE A 169 -15.20 -5.00 -8.63
C PHE A 169 -15.77 -6.23 -9.38
N LEU A 170 -15.53 -7.40 -8.84
CA LEU A 170 -16.04 -8.65 -9.40
C LEU A 170 -16.53 -9.59 -8.29
N LYS A 171 -17.18 -10.69 -8.70
CA LYS A 171 -17.55 -11.78 -7.80
C LYS A 171 -16.61 -12.95 -8.04
N LEU A 172 -16.00 -13.44 -6.97
CA LEU A 172 -15.22 -14.68 -7.02
C LEU A 172 -16.14 -15.86 -6.82
N ASP A 173 -16.02 -16.83 -7.73
CA ASP A 173 -16.66 -18.12 -7.65
C ASP A 173 -15.54 -19.17 -7.75
N LEU A 174 -15.11 -19.67 -6.58
CA LEU A 174 -13.90 -20.49 -6.51
C LEU A 174 -14.22 -21.96 -6.85
N PRO A 175 -13.46 -22.60 -7.74
CA PRO A 175 -13.57 -24.02 -7.98
C PRO A 175 -13.14 -24.83 -6.75
N ALA A 176 -13.41 -26.13 -6.74
CA ALA A 176 -13.02 -27.00 -5.64
C ALA A 176 -11.51 -27.02 -5.36
N ARG A 177 -10.69 -26.82 -6.39
CA ARG A 177 -9.23 -26.71 -6.28
C ARG A 177 -8.68 -25.60 -7.16
N LEU A 178 -7.78 -24.80 -6.59
CA LEU A 178 -7.01 -23.78 -7.30
C LEU A 178 -5.63 -24.36 -7.68
N ARG A 179 -5.18 -24.08 -8.88
CA ARG A 179 -3.85 -24.50 -9.35
C ARG A 179 -2.91 -23.31 -9.62
N LEU A 180 -3.01 -22.27 -8.78
CA LEU A 180 -2.19 -21.07 -8.86
C LEU A 180 -0.86 -21.27 -8.08
N LYS A 181 -0.10 -22.31 -8.45
CA LYS A 181 1.08 -22.77 -7.71
C LYS A 181 2.20 -21.74 -7.53
N ASN A 182 2.25 -20.73 -8.36
CA ASN A 182 3.29 -19.69 -8.30
C ASN A 182 2.77 -18.34 -7.83
N LEU A 183 1.51 -18.26 -7.38
CA LEU A 183 0.93 -17.03 -6.86
C LEU A 183 1.64 -16.60 -5.58
N ARG A 184 2.21 -15.40 -5.58
CA ARG A 184 2.88 -14.76 -4.43
C ARG A 184 2.10 -13.58 -3.88
N GLU A 185 1.43 -12.85 -4.74
CA GLU A 185 0.69 -11.64 -4.36
C GLU A 185 -0.75 -11.73 -4.85
N LEU A 186 -1.70 -11.60 -3.95
CA LEU A 186 -3.12 -11.50 -4.23
C LEU A 186 -3.69 -10.20 -3.70
N SER A 187 -4.24 -9.38 -4.57
CA SER A 187 -4.94 -8.13 -4.23
C SER A 187 -6.40 -8.21 -4.65
N LEU A 188 -7.30 -8.06 -3.70
CA LEU A 188 -8.74 -8.04 -3.93
C LEU A 188 -9.32 -6.69 -3.49
N ASP A 189 -9.92 -5.94 -4.41
CA ASP A 189 -10.56 -4.65 -4.09
C ASP A 189 -12.06 -4.72 -4.41
N ARG A 190 -12.89 -4.57 -3.39
CA ARG A 190 -14.36 -4.63 -3.53
C ARG A 190 -14.83 -5.88 -4.26
N VAL A 191 -14.27 -6.99 -3.87
CA VAL A 191 -14.61 -8.31 -4.40
C VAL A 191 -15.62 -8.98 -3.47
N VAL A 192 -16.67 -9.56 -4.07
CA VAL A 192 -17.61 -10.39 -3.32
C VAL A 192 -16.99 -11.78 -3.17
N LEU A 193 -16.70 -12.15 -1.92
CA LEU A 193 -16.02 -13.40 -1.55
C LEU A 193 -17.02 -14.38 -0.94
N PRO A 194 -16.94 -15.68 -1.28
CA PRO A 194 -17.53 -16.74 -0.45
C PRO A 194 -16.87 -16.78 0.96
N ASP A 195 -17.58 -17.28 1.94
CA ASP A 195 -17.10 -17.28 3.35
C ASP A 195 -15.79 -18.07 3.54
N ASP A 196 -15.58 -19.12 2.75
CA ASP A 196 -14.39 -19.98 2.77
C ASP A 196 -13.31 -19.60 1.75
N ALA A 197 -13.49 -18.49 1.03
CA ALA A 197 -12.64 -18.12 -0.09
C ALA A 197 -11.16 -17.97 0.30
N ILE A 198 -10.88 -17.27 1.40
CA ILE A 198 -9.51 -16.99 1.83
C ILE A 198 -8.84 -18.28 2.31
N GLU A 199 -9.55 -19.12 3.03
CA GLU A 199 -9.04 -20.41 3.48
C GLU A 199 -8.65 -21.32 2.31
N LYS A 200 -9.52 -21.44 1.29
CA LYS A 200 -9.21 -22.19 0.06
C LYS A 200 -8.02 -21.62 -0.70
N ILE A 201 -7.99 -20.31 -0.90
CA ILE A 201 -6.87 -19.66 -1.60
C ILE A 201 -5.56 -19.91 -0.85
N ALA A 202 -5.57 -19.76 0.47
CA ALA A 202 -4.37 -19.96 1.27
C ALA A 202 -3.92 -21.43 1.26
N ALA A 203 -4.84 -22.39 1.28
CA ALA A 203 -4.52 -23.81 1.24
C ALA A 203 -3.89 -24.24 -0.11
N ASP A 204 -4.42 -23.73 -1.21
CA ASP A 204 -4.00 -24.13 -2.56
C ASP A 204 -2.82 -23.29 -3.11
N CYS A 205 -2.58 -22.10 -2.55
CA CYS A 205 -1.50 -21.17 -2.95
C CYS A 205 -0.38 -21.12 -1.92
N GLU A 206 0.40 -22.20 -1.82
CA GLU A 206 1.45 -22.36 -0.80
C GLU A 206 2.54 -21.26 -0.82
N LYS A 207 2.77 -20.60 -1.97
CA LYS A 207 3.78 -19.55 -2.15
C LYS A 207 3.24 -18.14 -1.92
N LEU A 208 1.99 -18.00 -1.44
CA LEU A 208 1.38 -16.69 -1.23
C LEU A 208 2.10 -15.94 -0.10
N GLU A 209 2.72 -14.81 -0.42
CA GLU A 209 3.50 -13.95 0.48
C GLU A 209 2.72 -12.71 0.93
N LEU A 210 1.82 -12.21 0.05
CA LEU A 210 1.02 -11.01 0.31
C LEU A 210 -0.44 -11.25 -0.04
N LEU A 211 -1.32 -11.05 0.93
CA LEU A 211 -2.77 -10.99 0.77
C LEU A 211 -3.24 -9.57 1.08
N SER A 212 -3.78 -8.87 0.09
CA SER A 212 -4.35 -7.53 0.25
C SER A 212 -5.85 -7.56 0.01
N LEU A 213 -6.62 -7.16 1.00
CA LEU A 213 -8.08 -7.10 0.97
C LEU A 213 -8.54 -5.66 1.16
N THR A 214 -9.11 -5.08 0.12
CA THR A 214 -9.61 -3.70 0.14
C THR A 214 -11.12 -3.71 0.01
N ASN A 215 -11.83 -3.30 1.06
CA ASN A 215 -13.29 -3.20 1.08
C ASN A 215 -14.02 -4.49 0.64
N CYS A 216 -13.44 -5.65 0.94
CA CYS A 216 -14.06 -6.95 0.65
C CYS A 216 -15.02 -7.36 1.78
N ASN A 217 -16.04 -8.18 1.43
CA ASN A 217 -16.99 -8.75 2.39
C ASN A 217 -17.64 -7.75 3.35
N MET A 218 -18.42 -6.84 2.80
CA MET A 218 -19.03 -5.73 3.53
C MET A 218 -20.24 -6.12 4.41
N ARG A 219 -20.76 -7.33 4.29
CA ARG A 219 -22.02 -7.74 4.92
C ARG A 219 -21.90 -8.76 6.05
N GLY A 220 -20.70 -9.09 6.48
CA GLY A 220 -20.51 -10.11 7.51
C GLY A 220 -19.12 -10.04 8.14
N ASP A 221 -18.82 -11.00 9.00
CA ASP A 221 -17.49 -11.15 9.58
C ASP A 221 -16.46 -11.45 8.50
N LEU A 222 -15.28 -10.83 8.62
CA LEU A 222 -14.15 -11.17 7.76
C LEU A 222 -13.31 -12.23 8.47
N LYS A 223 -13.41 -13.48 7.99
CA LYS A 223 -12.68 -14.61 8.53
C LYS A 223 -11.49 -14.97 7.65
N ILE A 224 -10.32 -14.99 8.24
CA ILE A 224 -9.05 -15.35 7.60
C ILE A 224 -8.39 -16.46 8.41
N THR A 225 -8.55 -17.70 7.97
CA THR A 225 -7.92 -18.87 8.59
C THR A 225 -6.86 -19.42 7.65
N ILE A 226 -5.61 -19.46 8.10
CA ILE A 226 -4.48 -19.92 7.28
C ILE A 226 -3.71 -20.98 8.08
N GLN A 227 -3.64 -22.19 7.54
CA GLN A 227 -2.88 -23.27 8.14
C GLN A 227 -1.38 -22.96 8.17
N PRO A 228 -0.61 -23.56 9.10
CA PRO A 228 0.83 -23.39 9.16
C PRO A 228 1.50 -23.70 7.82
N ARG A 229 2.41 -22.84 7.39
CA ARG A 229 3.09 -22.93 6.10
C ARG A 229 4.56 -22.49 6.23
N THR A 230 5.37 -22.81 5.25
CA THR A 230 6.81 -22.51 5.27
C THR A 230 7.13 -21.04 4.98
N VAL A 231 6.28 -20.37 4.19
CA VAL A 231 6.48 -18.97 3.79
C VAL A 231 5.61 -18.07 4.65
N PRO A 232 6.18 -17.09 5.37
CA PRO A 232 5.40 -16.12 6.11
C PRO A 232 4.51 -15.29 5.17
N ILE A 233 3.28 -14.99 5.63
CA ILE A 233 2.34 -14.19 4.86
C ILE A 233 2.13 -12.82 5.50
N LYS A 234 2.17 -11.77 4.68
CA LYS A 234 1.71 -10.44 5.07
C LYS A 234 0.26 -10.25 4.66
N ILE A 235 -0.56 -9.79 5.60
CA ILE A 235 -1.97 -9.52 5.39
C ILE A 235 -2.18 -8.01 5.50
N SER A 236 -2.71 -7.40 4.44
CA SER A 236 -3.10 -5.99 4.40
C SER A 236 -4.61 -5.89 4.22
N ILE A 237 -5.28 -5.23 5.15
CA ILE A 237 -6.73 -5.03 5.14
C ILE A 237 -7.01 -3.55 5.11
N LEU A 238 -7.64 -3.07 4.04
CA LEU A 238 -8.21 -1.74 3.95
C LEU A 238 -9.73 -1.85 4.02
N ASP A 239 -10.29 -1.36 5.12
CA ASP A 239 -11.73 -1.37 5.41
C ASP A 239 -12.24 0.07 5.50
N GLY A 240 -12.35 0.72 4.34
CA GLY A 240 -12.67 2.14 4.22
C GLY A 240 -14.15 2.46 4.01
N PHE A 241 -15.05 1.45 4.04
CA PHE A 241 -16.45 1.68 3.74
C PHE A 241 -17.27 2.06 4.97
N MET A 242 -17.81 3.27 4.88
CA MET A 242 -18.75 3.86 5.81
C MET A 242 -20.17 3.35 5.51
N MET A 243 -20.47 2.10 5.80
CA MET A 243 -21.86 1.67 5.84
C MET A 243 -22.32 1.63 7.29
N VAL A 244 -23.50 2.18 7.51
CA VAL A 244 -24.25 2.13 8.76
C VAL A 244 -24.81 0.70 8.96
N GLU A 245 -23.97 -0.31 8.70
CA GLU A 245 -24.34 -1.72 8.80
C GLU A 245 -23.85 -2.28 10.15
N PRO A 246 -24.45 -3.37 10.63
CA PRO A 246 -24.11 -3.94 11.91
C PRO A 246 -22.62 -4.23 12.01
N LYS A 247 -22.06 -3.97 13.17
CA LYS A 247 -20.66 -4.22 13.50
C LYS A 247 -20.31 -5.68 13.21
N THR A 248 -19.25 -5.87 12.43
CA THR A 248 -18.74 -7.20 12.05
C THR A 248 -17.41 -7.47 12.72
N ASP A 249 -17.15 -8.73 13.03
CA ASP A 249 -15.87 -9.13 13.60
C ASP A 249 -14.80 -9.33 12.53
N LEU A 250 -13.55 -9.01 12.86
CA LEU A 250 -12.39 -9.42 12.08
C LEU A 250 -11.71 -10.59 12.79
N ILE A 251 -11.80 -11.76 12.18
CA ILE A 251 -11.28 -13.01 12.73
C ILE A 251 -10.05 -13.41 11.91
N ILE A 252 -8.88 -13.47 12.55
CA ILE A 252 -7.63 -13.91 11.91
C ILE A 252 -7.03 -15.04 12.76
N ASP A 253 -6.79 -16.17 12.12
CA ASP A 253 -6.03 -17.31 12.69
C ASP A 253 -4.94 -17.68 11.68
N CYS A 254 -3.70 -17.23 11.95
CA CYS A 254 -2.59 -17.39 11.02
C CYS A 254 -1.25 -17.58 11.78
N PRO A 255 -0.86 -18.84 12.07
CA PRO A 255 0.38 -19.14 12.82
C PRO A 255 1.67 -18.70 12.10
N THR A 256 1.61 -18.43 10.82
CA THR A 256 2.74 -17.97 9.99
C THR A 256 2.58 -16.53 9.53
N LEU A 257 1.88 -15.71 10.31
CA LEU A 257 1.71 -14.29 10.03
C LEU A 257 3.06 -13.56 10.10
N GLY A 258 3.53 -13.02 8.97
CA GLY A 258 4.74 -12.19 8.89
C GLY A 258 4.47 -10.71 9.15
N GLY A 259 3.25 -10.25 8.84
CA GLY A 259 2.82 -8.89 9.09
C GLY A 259 1.32 -8.70 8.94
N LEU A 260 0.77 -7.80 9.75
CA LEU A 260 -0.62 -7.34 9.63
C LEU A 260 -0.64 -5.82 9.46
N GLU A 261 -1.19 -5.38 8.34
CA GLU A 261 -1.56 -3.99 8.13
C GLU A 261 -3.09 -3.88 8.14
N PHE A 262 -3.62 -3.14 9.09
CA PHE A 262 -5.03 -2.78 9.11
C PHE A 262 -5.19 -1.29 8.91
N ARG A 263 -5.95 -0.91 7.90
CA ARG A 263 -6.31 0.47 7.61
C ARG A 263 -7.82 0.61 7.47
N GLY A 264 -8.41 1.51 8.26
CA GLY A 264 -9.87 1.72 8.20
C GLY A 264 -10.45 2.30 9.48
N GLY A 265 -11.77 2.32 9.58
CA GLY A 265 -12.45 2.75 10.82
C GLY A 265 -12.40 1.67 11.90
N MET A 266 -12.33 2.08 13.16
CA MET A 266 -12.53 1.17 14.31
C MET A 266 -13.99 0.78 14.51
N THR A 267 -14.76 0.68 13.42
CA THR A 267 -16.20 0.36 13.46
C THR A 267 -16.49 -1.10 13.68
N ARG A 268 -15.48 -1.95 13.45
CA ARG A 268 -15.61 -3.38 13.74
C ARG A 268 -15.78 -3.61 15.23
N THR A 269 -16.61 -4.58 15.57
CA THR A 269 -16.95 -4.82 16.99
C THR A 269 -15.76 -5.42 17.72
N ASN A 270 -15.09 -6.39 17.11
CA ASN A 270 -13.96 -7.07 17.73
C ASN A 270 -12.86 -7.39 16.72
N PHE A 271 -11.63 -7.40 17.22
CA PHE A 271 -10.47 -7.96 16.54
C PHE A 271 -10.13 -9.28 17.23
N LEU A 272 -10.54 -10.40 16.62
CA LEU A 272 -10.33 -11.76 17.13
C LEU A 272 -9.14 -12.38 16.40
N ILE A 273 -7.93 -12.01 16.82
CA ILE A 273 -6.69 -12.46 16.18
C ILE A 273 -6.01 -13.47 17.09
N LYS A 274 -5.70 -14.64 16.55
CA LYS A 274 -5.14 -15.78 17.29
C LYS A 274 -3.84 -16.25 16.65
N ASN A 275 -3.03 -16.98 17.43
CA ASN A 275 -1.80 -17.64 16.97
C ASN A 275 -0.81 -16.69 16.28
N VAL A 276 -0.65 -15.47 16.81
CA VAL A 276 0.29 -14.48 16.27
C VAL A 276 1.71 -14.89 16.65
N PRO A 277 2.61 -15.11 15.67
CA PRO A 277 4.00 -15.45 15.98
C PRO A 277 4.77 -14.25 16.54
N THR A 278 5.90 -14.53 17.16
CA THR A 278 6.83 -13.49 17.63
C THR A 278 7.50 -12.81 16.43
N GLY A 279 7.83 -11.53 16.56
CA GLY A 279 8.57 -10.80 15.54
C GLY A 279 7.75 -10.29 14.34
N VAL A 280 6.44 -10.37 14.41
CA VAL A 280 5.50 -9.86 13.40
C VAL A 280 5.65 -8.35 13.22
N GLU A 281 5.37 -7.86 12.00
CA GLU A 281 5.18 -6.44 11.73
C GLU A 281 3.70 -6.07 11.92
N ALA A 282 3.39 -5.09 12.77
CA ALA A 282 2.03 -4.63 13.04
C ALA A 282 1.87 -3.16 12.61
N ARG A 283 0.95 -2.90 11.67
CA ARG A 283 0.64 -1.54 11.22
C ARG A 283 -0.85 -1.26 11.41
N PHE A 284 -1.15 -0.26 12.22
CA PHE A 284 -2.52 0.17 12.49
C PHE A 284 -2.71 1.61 12.06
N ASN A 285 -3.50 1.79 11.00
CA ASN A 285 -3.90 3.10 10.49
C ASN A 285 -5.41 3.23 10.55
N PHE A 286 -5.91 3.81 11.61
CA PHE A 286 -7.32 4.11 11.79
C PHE A 286 -7.61 5.49 11.19
N ASP A 287 -7.81 5.52 9.88
CA ASP A 287 -8.07 6.75 9.15
C ASP A 287 -9.57 7.09 9.19
N GLU A 288 -9.94 8.01 10.07
CA GLU A 288 -11.31 8.51 10.14
C GLU A 288 -11.67 9.56 9.08
N MET A 289 -10.74 9.93 8.21
CA MET A 289 -11.03 10.86 7.11
C MET A 289 -12.13 10.38 6.17
N LEU A 290 -12.43 9.08 6.16
CA LEU A 290 -13.58 8.52 5.48
C LEU A 290 -14.91 8.83 6.21
N TYR A 291 -14.86 9.22 7.49
CA TYR A 291 -16.01 9.62 8.27
C TYR A 291 -16.24 11.13 8.23
N ARG A 292 -16.82 11.61 7.14
CA ARG A 292 -17.41 12.97 7.09
C ARG A 292 -18.55 13.20 8.10
N GLN A 293 -18.92 12.21 8.85
CA GLN A 293 -19.84 12.37 9.95
C GLN A 293 -19.03 12.59 11.22
N ARG A 294 -19.16 13.78 11.79
CA ARG A 294 -18.80 14.27 13.10
C ARG A 294 -18.91 13.19 14.19
N VAL A 295 -18.13 12.13 14.12
CA VAL A 295 -17.92 11.28 15.28
C VAL A 295 -17.01 12.07 16.20
N VAL A 296 -17.69 12.82 16.98
CA VAL A 296 -17.15 13.54 18.08
C VAL A 296 -16.59 12.50 19.04
N LEU A 297 -15.26 12.45 19.20
CA LEU A 297 -14.64 11.99 20.44
C LEU A 297 -15.05 12.93 21.57
N VAL A 298 -16.32 13.27 21.56
CA VAL A 298 -16.94 14.15 22.49
C VAL A 298 -17.68 13.31 23.45
N THR A 299 -17.29 13.53 24.56
CA THR A 299 -17.87 13.24 25.85
C THR A 299 -17.17 12.04 26.49
N GLY A 300 -16.51 12.33 27.57
CA GLY A 300 -15.92 11.37 28.50
C GLY A 300 -16.91 10.38 29.12
N ALA A 301 -17.96 10.05 28.41
CA ALA A 301 -18.97 9.06 28.74
C ALA A 301 -19.56 8.38 27.50
N GLY A 302 -19.13 8.72 26.26
CA GLY A 302 -19.71 8.15 25.04
C GLY A 302 -19.19 6.74 24.74
N LEU A 303 -20.09 5.82 24.47
CA LEU A 303 -19.87 4.43 24.07
C LEU A 303 -18.77 4.22 23.00
N TYR A 304 -18.53 5.19 22.14
CA TYR A 304 -17.52 5.12 21.07
C TYR A 304 -16.07 5.24 21.57
N GLY A 305 -15.78 6.12 22.51
CA GLY A 305 -14.43 6.27 23.05
C GLY A 305 -13.93 5.02 23.79
N ALA A 306 -14.83 4.39 24.55
CA ALA A 306 -14.54 3.15 25.27
C ALA A 306 -14.27 1.96 24.31
N GLN A 307 -14.96 1.90 23.17
CA GLN A 307 -14.75 0.84 22.18
C GLN A 307 -13.42 1.00 21.45
N TYR A 308 -13.03 2.22 21.10
CA TYR A 308 -11.73 2.49 20.47
C TYR A 308 -10.57 2.14 21.39
N ASP A 309 -10.66 2.55 22.65
CA ASP A 309 -9.67 2.18 23.66
C ASP A 309 -9.59 0.67 23.84
N LYS A 310 -10.73 0.01 24.00
CA LYS A 310 -10.82 -1.46 24.12
C LYS A 310 -10.19 -2.15 22.92
N ASN A 311 -10.48 -1.72 21.70
CA ASN A 311 -9.95 -2.32 20.49
C ASN A 311 -8.45 -2.11 20.36
N LEU A 312 -7.95 -0.89 20.61
CA LEU A 312 -6.52 -0.61 20.57
C LEU A 312 -5.78 -1.41 21.65
N GLN A 313 -6.30 -1.47 22.88
CA GLN A 313 -5.69 -2.25 23.96
C GLN A 313 -5.65 -3.75 23.63
N ASN A 314 -6.72 -4.28 23.04
CA ASN A 314 -6.76 -5.66 22.58
C ASN A 314 -5.67 -5.93 21.53
N LEU A 315 -5.52 -5.04 20.53
CA LEU A 315 -4.49 -5.16 19.52
C LEU A 315 -3.07 -5.07 20.12
N LEU A 316 -2.83 -4.15 21.04
CA LEU A 316 -1.55 -4.04 21.74
C LEU A 316 -1.21 -5.31 22.52
N ASN A 317 -2.19 -5.93 23.21
CA ASN A 317 -2.00 -7.18 23.93
C ASN A 317 -1.70 -8.34 22.98
N ILE A 318 -2.41 -8.44 21.86
CA ILE A 318 -2.23 -9.50 20.86
C ILE A 318 -0.84 -9.40 20.22
N PHE A 319 -0.39 -8.20 19.90
CA PHE A 319 0.87 -7.94 19.21
C PHE A 319 2.00 -7.53 20.15
N GLN A 320 1.90 -7.76 21.46
CA GLN A 320 2.92 -7.32 22.43
C GLN A 320 4.35 -7.76 22.09
N SER A 321 4.53 -8.90 21.40
CA SER A 321 5.80 -9.44 20.93
C SER A 321 6.14 -9.06 19.48
N ALA A 322 5.41 -8.14 18.87
CA ALA A 322 5.71 -7.66 17.53
C ALA A 322 7.05 -6.92 17.51
N ARG A 323 7.85 -7.15 16.45
CA ARG A 323 9.15 -6.51 16.28
C ARG A 323 9.03 -5.08 15.78
N HIS A 324 8.05 -4.82 14.92
CA HIS A 324 7.83 -3.52 14.31
C HIS A 324 6.40 -3.07 14.51
N PHE A 325 6.21 -1.89 15.08
CA PHE A 325 4.92 -1.22 15.13
C PHE A 325 4.89 0.04 14.28
N HIS A 326 3.73 0.26 13.65
CA HIS A 326 3.42 1.52 13.00
C HIS A 326 2.05 2.01 13.48
N PHE A 327 2.01 3.18 14.12
CA PHE A 327 0.80 3.81 14.63
C PHE A 327 0.50 5.12 13.91
N CYS A 328 -0.76 5.31 13.55
CA CYS A 328 -1.23 6.60 13.06
C CYS A 328 -1.53 7.57 14.21
N SER A 329 -1.68 8.84 13.87
CA SER A 329 -2.04 9.94 14.77
C SER A 329 -3.24 9.61 15.68
N TRP A 330 -4.24 8.91 15.16
CA TRP A 330 -5.42 8.51 15.93
C TRP A 330 -5.09 7.54 17.07
N CYS A 331 -4.28 6.51 16.82
CA CYS A 331 -3.80 5.61 17.87
C CYS A 331 -3.04 6.38 18.95
N ILE A 332 -2.18 7.31 18.53
CA ILE A 332 -1.40 8.16 19.44
C ILE A 332 -2.32 9.01 20.32
N GLN A 333 -3.37 9.59 19.76
CA GLN A 333 -4.34 10.39 20.51
C GLN A 333 -5.12 9.56 21.54
N ILE A 334 -5.52 8.33 21.21
CA ILE A 334 -6.17 7.41 22.17
C ILE A 334 -5.22 7.14 23.35
N LEU A 335 -3.95 6.83 23.05
CA LEU A 335 -2.93 6.58 24.08
C LEU A 335 -2.61 7.83 24.91
N SER A 336 -2.70 9.03 24.31
CA SER A 336 -2.61 10.29 25.05
C SER A 336 -3.67 10.39 26.12
N VAL A 337 -4.92 10.09 25.78
CA VAL A 337 -6.02 10.09 26.75
C VAL A 337 -5.76 9.10 27.90
N LYS A 338 -5.25 7.90 27.58
CA LYS A 338 -4.89 6.90 28.60
C LYS A 338 -3.79 7.41 29.54
N LYS A 339 -2.71 7.96 28.99
CA LYS A 339 -1.62 8.53 29.81
C LYS A 339 -2.12 9.63 30.72
N MET A 340 -2.99 10.53 30.21
CA MET A 340 -3.58 11.62 30.99
C MET A 340 -4.55 11.12 32.08
N MET A 341 -5.15 9.94 31.87
CA MET A 341 -5.98 9.25 32.88
C MET A 341 -5.17 8.37 33.84
N LYS A 342 -3.84 8.36 33.72
CA LYS A 342 -2.93 7.50 34.50
C LYS A 342 -3.23 6.01 34.38
N GLN A 343 -3.71 5.60 33.21
CA GLN A 343 -3.94 4.18 32.89
C GLN A 343 -2.68 3.57 32.28
N GLU A 344 -2.39 2.35 32.68
CA GLU A 344 -1.24 1.62 32.17
C GLU A 344 -1.47 1.10 30.76
N VAL A 345 -0.39 1.01 29.98
CA VAL A 345 -0.32 0.39 28.66
C VAL A 345 0.63 -0.79 28.74
N VAL A 346 0.30 -1.86 28.05
CA VAL A 346 1.11 -3.08 28.01
C VAL A 346 2.53 -2.77 27.47
N THR A 347 3.52 -3.42 28.06
CA THR A 347 4.91 -3.36 27.58
C THR A 347 5.01 -4.08 26.23
N LEU A 348 5.64 -3.42 25.26
CA LEU A 348 5.82 -3.92 23.90
C LEU A 348 7.28 -4.35 23.69
N GLY A 349 7.47 -5.54 23.14
CA GLY A 349 8.80 -6.09 22.81
C GLY A 349 9.43 -5.49 21.54
N SER A 350 8.90 -4.40 21.05
CA SER A 350 9.27 -3.84 19.75
C SER A 350 10.64 -3.15 19.76
N THR A 351 11.42 -3.46 18.72
CA THR A 351 12.71 -2.79 18.44
C THR A 351 12.58 -1.66 17.41
N SER A 352 11.44 -1.55 16.74
CA SER A 352 11.21 -0.50 15.75
C SER A 352 9.79 0.06 15.85
N LEU A 353 9.71 1.38 15.93
CA LEU A 353 8.46 2.14 16.06
C LEU A 353 8.38 3.20 14.97
N VAL A 354 7.26 3.25 14.27
CA VAL A 354 6.93 4.29 13.29
C VAL A 354 5.68 5.01 13.76
N LEU A 355 5.74 6.33 13.83
CA LEU A 355 4.66 7.19 14.30
C LEU A 355 4.25 8.17 13.19
N ASP A 356 3.05 8.03 12.65
CA ASP A 356 2.45 9.04 11.78
C ASP A 356 1.75 10.07 12.69
N THR A 357 2.30 11.27 12.80
CA THR A 357 1.85 12.27 13.79
C THR A 357 1.95 13.69 13.24
N GLY A 358 1.01 14.55 13.65
CA GLY A 358 1.09 15.98 13.47
C GLY A 358 1.96 16.68 14.53
N LEU A 359 2.49 15.93 15.50
CA LEU A 359 3.23 16.44 16.65
C LEU A 359 2.46 17.51 17.44
N LEU A 360 1.16 17.33 17.53
CA LEU A 360 0.27 18.28 18.20
C LEU A 360 0.33 18.08 19.72
N LYS A 361 0.01 19.12 20.48
CA LYS A 361 -0.04 19.11 21.95
C LYS A 361 -0.69 17.86 22.52
N TRP A 362 -1.84 17.48 21.97
CA TRP A 362 -2.62 16.31 22.41
C TRP A 362 -2.07 14.95 21.94
N GLU A 363 -1.03 14.93 21.14
CA GLU A 363 -0.32 13.70 20.73
C GLU A 363 0.92 13.43 21.57
N LEU A 364 1.51 14.46 22.19
CA LEU A 364 2.73 14.34 22.97
C LEU A 364 2.64 13.30 24.10
N PRO A 365 1.57 13.25 24.91
CA PRO A 365 1.42 12.21 25.94
C PRO A 365 1.34 10.79 25.36
N GLY A 366 0.73 10.60 24.19
CA GLY A 366 0.64 9.30 23.51
C GLY A 366 1.99 8.85 22.96
N ILE A 367 2.77 9.79 22.41
CA ILE A 367 4.15 9.51 21.96
C ILE A 367 4.99 9.07 23.17
N ALA A 368 4.93 9.80 24.26
CA ALA A 368 5.65 9.46 25.49
C ALA A 368 5.21 8.10 26.04
N CYS A 369 3.90 7.81 26.00
CA CYS A 369 3.34 6.52 26.40
C CYS A 369 3.94 5.36 25.58
N LEU A 370 4.03 5.50 24.25
CA LEU A 370 4.60 4.49 23.36
C LEU A 370 6.12 4.32 23.60
N LEU A 371 6.83 5.40 23.81
CA LEU A 371 8.26 5.35 24.14
C LEU A 371 8.50 4.64 25.47
N THR A 372 7.65 4.86 26.46
CA THR A 372 7.71 4.15 27.75
C THR A 372 7.36 2.66 27.57
N ALA A 373 6.38 2.35 26.72
CA ALA A 373 5.93 0.98 26.46
C ALA A 373 6.96 0.12 25.68
N CYS A 374 7.94 0.74 24.99
CA CYS A 374 8.94 0.04 24.17
C CYS A 374 10.36 0.15 24.76
N PRO A 375 10.71 -0.59 25.83
CA PRO A 375 12.02 -0.45 26.50
C PRO A 375 13.21 -0.87 25.62
N ASN A 376 13.01 -1.73 24.64
CA ASN A 376 14.03 -2.27 23.75
C ASN A 376 14.08 -1.56 22.39
N LEU A 377 13.58 -0.33 22.32
CA LEU A 377 13.46 0.41 21.06
C LEU A 377 14.84 0.79 20.50
N GLU A 378 15.17 0.31 19.31
CA GLU A 378 16.41 0.62 18.58
C GLU A 378 16.19 1.66 17.48
N ASN A 379 15.01 1.64 16.87
CA ASN A 379 14.68 2.48 15.71
C ASN A 379 13.37 3.23 15.94
N LEU A 380 13.45 4.56 16.00
CA LEU A 380 12.28 5.42 16.04
C LEU A 380 12.17 6.21 14.74
N ALA A 381 11.02 6.13 14.08
CA ALA A 381 10.69 6.94 12.93
C ALA A 381 9.44 7.79 13.20
N VAL A 382 9.55 9.08 13.00
CA VAL A 382 8.48 10.07 13.14
C VAL A 382 8.15 10.59 11.75
N VAL A 383 6.99 10.23 11.24
CA VAL A 383 6.47 10.68 9.95
C VAL A 383 5.52 11.84 10.22
N MET A 384 5.93 13.04 9.81
CA MET A 384 5.14 14.25 9.99
C MET A 384 4.04 14.28 8.93
N VAL A 385 2.80 14.13 9.40
CA VAL A 385 1.60 14.16 8.56
C VAL A 385 0.90 15.53 8.71
N ARG A 386 0.23 15.98 7.65
CA ARG A 386 -0.61 17.18 7.77
C ARG A 386 -1.62 16.98 8.87
N GLN A 387 -1.83 18.02 9.65
CA GLN A 387 -2.81 18.02 10.71
C GLN A 387 -4.12 17.42 10.21
N SER A 388 -4.49 16.28 10.77
CA SER A 388 -5.82 15.74 10.63
C SER A 388 -6.79 16.82 11.12
N MET A 389 -7.87 17.07 10.40
CA MET A 389 -8.86 18.09 10.77
C MET A 389 -9.64 17.76 12.07
N PHE A 390 -9.20 16.76 12.80
CA PHE A 390 -9.75 16.38 14.09
C PHE A 390 -9.18 17.27 15.19
N LYS A 391 -9.77 18.41 15.34
CA LYS A 391 -9.62 19.18 16.59
C LYS A 391 -10.33 18.37 17.69
N ILE A 392 -9.57 17.80 18.61
CA ILE A 392 -10.13 17.41 19.91
C ILE A 392 -10.87 18.63 20.43
N ARG A 393 -12.16 18.49 20.75
CA ARG A 393 -12.97 19.64 21.20
C ARG A 393 -12.31 20.30 22.42
N GLU A 394 -12.47 21.61 22.51
CA GLU A 394 -11.95 22.45 23.59
C GLU A 394 -12.24 21.92 25.02
N THR A 395 -13.30 21.14 25.21
CA THR A 395 -13.59 20.47 26.47
C THR A 395 -12.54 19.43 26.87
N PHE A 396 -11.85 18.84 25.93
CA PHE A 396 -10.74 17.91 26.21
C PHE A 396 -9.42 18.65 26.39
N THR A 397 -9.24 19.80 25.74
CA THR A 397 -8.02 20.61 25.81
C THR A 397 -7.77 21.13 27.23
N ARG A 398 -8.78 21.33 28.04
CA ARG A 398 -8.64 21.74 29.46
C ARG A 398 -7.93 20.71 30.34
N LYS A 399 -7.87 19.42 29.93
CA LYS A 399 -7.10 18.39 30.65
C LYS A 399 -5.63 18.37 30.27
N TYR A 400 -5.26 19.00 29.17
CA TYR A 400 -3.86 19.12 28.71
C TYR A 400 -3.29 20.48 29.20
N ASP A 401 -3.28 20.66 30.51
CA ASP A 401 -2.78 21.88 31.16
C ASP A 401 -1.25 21.83 31.33
N PHE A 402 -0.56 21.84 30.19
CA PHE A 402 0.90 21.95 30.14
C PHE A 402 1.33 22.82 28.95
N GLU A 403 2.50 23.47 29.09
CA GLU A 403 3.10 24.18 27.97
C GLU A 403 3.81 23.22 27.02
N GLU A 404 3.46 23.29 25.74
CA GLU A 404 3.99 22.37 24.70
C GLU A 404 5.53 22.37 24.67
N GLY A 405 6.14 23.54 24.77
CA GLY A 405 7.60 23.71 24.72
C GLY A 405 8.34 23.01 25.86
N GLN A 406 7.71 22.86 27.01
CA GLN A 406 8.30 22.30 28.23
C GLN A 406 7.93 20.84 28.45
N TYR A 407 7.03 20.29 27.62
CA TYR A 407 6.48 18.95 27.83
C TYR A 407 7.56 17.88 28.00
N TRP A 408 8.57 17.88 27.13
CA TRP A 408 9.64 16.89 27.14
C TRP A 408 10.60 17.07 28.33
N GLU A 409 10.77 18.27 28.84
CA GLU A 409 11.55 18.55 30.06
C GLU A 409 10.85 17.98 31.30
N ILE A 410 9.52 18.16 31.39
CA ILE A 410 8.71 17.63 32.47
C ILE A 410 8.72 16.09 32.45
N ILE A 411 8.50 15.48 31.31
CA ILE A 411 8.55 14.01 31.14
C ILE A 411 9.96 13.46 31.31
N GLY A 412 10.99 14.23 31.00
CA GLY A 412 12.38 13.80 31.17
C GLY A 412 12.74 13.49 32.63
N GLN A 413 11.94 13.90 33.59
CA GLN A 413 12.05 13.51 35.00
C GLN A 413 11.41 12.12 35.25
N GLU A 414 10.54 11.62 34.37
CA GLU A 414 10.05 10.25 34.37
C GLU A 414 11.13 9.32 33.75
N THR A 415 11.40 8.19 34.38
CA THR A 415 12.45 7.27 33.93
C THR A 415 11.99 6.53 32.66
N LEU A 416 12.35 7.04 31.50
CA LEU A 416 12.13 6.36 30.22
C LEU A 416 13.33 5.46 29.92
N THR A 417 13.12 4.16 29.90
CA THR A 417 14.18 3.14 29.76
C THR A 417 14.64 2.92 28.30
N CYS A 418 13.85 3.30 27.31
CA CYS A 418 14.14 3.04 25.89
C CYS A 418 15.36 3.80 25.34
N TRP A 419 15.85 4.83 26.04
CA TRP A 419 16.95 5.66 25.56
C TRP A 419 18.30 4.94 25.50
N GLN A 420 18.49 3.88 26.28
CA GLN A 420 19.72 3.07 26.24
C GLN A 420 19.81 2.19 25.00
N SER A 421 18.68 1.80 24.42
CA SER A 421 18.62 0.92 23.26
C SER A 421 18.55 1.67 21.94
N LEU A 422 18.12 2.94 21.96
CA LEU A 422 17.85 3.71 20.74
C LEU A 422 19.13 4.05 19.98
N ARG A 423 19.22 3.58 18.74
CA ARG A 423 20.35 3.77 17.82
C ARG A 423 20.05 4.69 16.66
N VAL A 424 18.81 4.66 16.15
CA VAL A 424 18.45 5.38 14.93
C VAL A 424 17.17 6.17 15.13
N LEU A 425 17.25 7.48 14.91
CA LEU A 425 16.11 8.38 14.89
C LEU A 425 15.89 8.87 13.45
N ARG A 426 14.66 8.77 12.96
CA ARG A 426 14.27 9.24 11.63
C ARG A 426 13.12 10.23 11.72
N PHE A 427 13.25 11.33 11.01
CA PHE A 427 12.15 12.24 10.74
C PHE A 427 11.83 12.24 9.25
N LYS A 428 10.56 12.09 8.90
CA LYS A 428 10.09 12.18 7.51
C LYS A 428 9.08 13.31 7.40
N ASN A 429 9.34 14.26 6.52
CA ASN A 429 8.43 15.36 6.18
C ASN A 429 8.05 15.24 4.70
N GLU A 430 6.83 14.81 4.42
CA GLU A 430 6.33 14.63 3.06
C GLU A 430 5.95 15.95 2.38
N TYR A 431 5.89 17.05 3.13
CA TYR A 431 5.41 18.34 2.66
C TYR A 431 6.47 19.43 2.61
N GLY A 432 7.70 19.15 3.05
CA GLY A 432 8.76 20.11 3.31
C GLY A 432 9.79 20.32 2.19
N ASP A 433 9.51 19.93 0.94
CA ASP A 433 10.55 19.88 -0.10
C ASP A 433 11.19 21.23 -0.48
N TYR A 434 10.45 22.34 -0.45
CA TYR A 434 10.95 23.62 -0.98
C TYR A 434 11.64 24.52 0.05
N GLN A 435 11.27 24.41 1.31
CA GLN A 435 11.78 25.30 2.37
C GLN A 435 12.93 24.71 3.20
N THR A 436 13.15 23.40 3.09
CA THR A 436 14.15 22.68 3.88
C THR A 436 15.58 22.80 3.34
N TRP A 437 15.74 23.30 2.11
CA TRP A 437 17.02 23.41 1.44
C TRP A 437 17.27 24.85 1.04
N GLU A 438 17.96 25.60 1.90
CA GLU A 438 18.37 26.99 1.64
C GLU A 438 19.73 26.98 0.92
N GLU A 439 19.80 27.60 -0.28
CA GLU A 439 21.04 27.67 -1.10
C GLU A 439 21.74 26.31 -1.30
N GLY A 440 20.96 25.21 -1.33
CA GLY A 440 21.50 23.86 -1.47
C GLY A 440 21.96 23.19 -0.18
N MET A 441 21.93 23.90 0.95
CA MET A 441 22.22 23.35 2.28
C MET A 441 20.94 22.96 3.02
N PHE A 442 21.00 21.87 3.78
CA PHE A 442 19.87 21.41 4.59
C PHE A 442 19.78 22.23 5.88
N CYS A 443 18.59 22.78 6.14
CA CYS A 443 18.31 23.52 7.37
C CYS A 443 17.39 22.70 8.29
N VAL A 444 17.91 22.23 9.44
CA VAL A 444 17.15 21.43 10.43
C VAL A 444 15.94 22.21 10.95
N ARG A 445 16.09 23.51 11.20
CA ARG A 445 15.01 24.35 11.71
C ARG A 445 13.89 24.50 10.70
N SER A 446 14.22 24.74 9.44
CA SER A 446 13.25 24.87 8.34
C SER A 446 12.54 23.54 8.05
N PHE A 447 13.20 22.40 8.30
CA PHE A 447 12.59 21.08 8.18
C PHE A 447 11.38 20.90 9.13
N PHE A 448 11.42 21.52 10.31
CA PHE A 448 10.34 21.45 11.30
C PHE A 448 9.37 22.65 11.25
N THR A 449 9.39 23.47 10.21
CA THR A 449 8.43 24.58 10.07
C THR A 449 7.00 24.05 10.12
N GLY A 450 6.21 24.58 11.07
CA GLY A 450 4.85 24.09 11.35
C GLY A 450 4.77 22.80 12.19
N TYR A 451 5.91 22.32 12.71
CA TYR A 451 6.05 21.16 13.58
C TYR A 451 7.04 21.44 14.70
N GLU A 452 6.85 22.53 15.44
CA GLU A 452 7.79 23.02 16.48
C GLU A 452 8.07 21.97 17.55
N ASN A 453 7.06 21.15 17.91
CA ASN A 453 7.23 20.03 18.83
C ASN A 453 8.16 18.94 18.31
N GLY A 454 8.41 18.88 17.00
CA GLY A 454 9.37 17.97 16.39
C GLY A 454 10.81 18.35 16.74
N MET A 455 11.12 19.65 16.75
CA MET A 455 12.42 20.16 17.20
C MET A 455 12.62 19.86 18.69
N ASN A 456 11.59 20.07 19.51
CA ASN A 456 11.66 19.79 20.94
C ASN A 456 11.86 18.29 21.22
N LEU A 457 11.17 17.42 20.47
CA LEU A 457 11.38 15.96 20.54
C LEU A 457 12.80 15.58 20.12
N LEU A 458 13.32 16.17 19.03
CA LEU A 458 14.70 15.93 18.58
C LEU A 458 15.70 16.29 19.66
N LYS A 459 15.63 17.49 20.26
CA LYS A 459 16.49 17.94 21.36
C LYS A 459 16.43 16.99 22.55
N PHE A 460 15.22 16.59 22.93
CA PHE A 460 14.99 15.69 24.04
C PHE A 460 15.63 14.31 23.79
N VAL A 461 15.38 13.69 22.64
CA VAL A 461 15.97 12.39 22.28
C VAL A 461 17.49 12.49 22.22
N HIS A 462 18.03 13.55 21.60
CA HIS A 462 19.47 13.77 21.52
C HIS A 462 20.12 13.86 22.91
N SER A 463 19.44 14.50 23.87
CA SER A 463 19.96 14.66 25.25
C SER A 463 19.89 13.37 26.09
N LYS A 464 19.00 12.43 25.75
CA LYS A 464 18.73 11.23 26.56
C LYS A 464 19.26 9.93 25.96
N ALA A 465 19.38 9.82 24.64
CA ALA A 465 19.77 8.61 23.96
C ALA A 465 21.29 8.53 23.79
N ALA A 466 21.98 8.01 24.82
CA ALA A 466 23.44 7.94 24.84
C ALA A 466 24.05 7.05 23.72
N ASN A 467 23.30 6.07 23.22
CA ASN A 467 23.74 5.14 22.19
C ASN A 467 23.18 5.49 20.79
N LEU A 468 22.71 6.72 20.61
CA LEU A 468 22.22 7.18 19.32
C LEU A 468 23.39 7.23 18.31
N GLU A 469 23.25 6.54 17.21
CA GLU A 469 24.27 6.44 16.16
C GLU A 469 24.00 7.38 15.00
N ARG A 470 22.72 7.54 14.62
CA ARG A 470 22.32 8.29 13.43
C ARG A 470 20.99 9.00 13.60
N VAL A 471 20.92 10.23 13.07
CA VAL A 471 19.68 10.97 12.89
C VAL A 471 19.47 11.23 11.40
N ILE A 472 18.32 10.81 10.88
CA ILE A 472 18.01 10.83 9.45
C ILE A 472 16.81 11.73 9.21
N PHE A 473 17.00 12.74 8.37
CA PHE A 473 15.92 13.60 7.88
C PHE A 473 15.61 13.22 6.43
N ARG A 474 14.34 13.01 6.14
CA ARG A 474 13.87 12.61 4.82
C ARG A 474 12.71 13.48 4.36
N THR A 475 12.81 14.03 3.16
CA THR A 475 11.70 14.61 2.41
C THR A 475 11.24 13.60 1.32
N ASN A 476 10.31 13.99 0.46
CA ASN A 476 9.90 13.13 -0.66
C ASN A 476 11.03 12.87 -1.65
N THR A 477 11.92 13.84 -1.85
CA THR A 477 12.95 13.81 -2.90
C THR A 477 14.35 13.54 -2.36
N LYS A 478 14.62 13.90 -1.12
CA LYS A 478 15.98 13.91 -0.55
C LYS A 478 16.03 13.29 0.84
N SER A 479 17.21 12.80 1.20
CA SER A 479 17.51 12.28 2.55
C SER A 479 18.89 12.71 2.97
N ILE A 480 19.05 13.13 4.24
CA ILE A 480 20.32 13.46 4.85
C ILE A 480 20.47 12.73 6.17
N THR A 481 21.70 12.35 6.50
CA THR A 481 22.03 11.64 7.75
C THR A 481 23.09 12.42 8.49
N TYR A 482 22.86 12.64 9.77
CA TYR A 482 23.80 13.25 10.70
C TYR A 482 24.26 12.25 11.76
N LEU A 483 25.51 12.37 12.16
CA LEU A 483 25.97 11.83 13.43
C LEU A 483 25.44 12.72 14.56
N PRO A 484 25.16 12.19 15.76
CA PRO A 484 24.69 13.01 16.88
C PRO A 484 25.65 14.15 17.24
N SER A 485 26.96 13.93 17.15
CA SER A 485 27.98 14.97 17.36
C SER A 485 27.84 16.17 16.43
N ASP A 486 27.53 15.89 15.14
CA ASP A 486 27.42 16.93 14.12
C ASP A 486 26.10 17.70 14.26
N LEU A 487 25.09 17.05 14.79
CA LEU A 487 23.78 17.64 15.00
C LEU A 487 23.76 18.63 16.17
N ALA A 488 24.62 18.46 17.16
CA ALA A 488 24.72 19.33 18.32
C ALA A 488 24.93 20.82 17.97
N ILE A 489 25.50 21.11 16.80
CA ILE A 489 25.71 22.48 16.31
C ILE A 489 24.37 23.15 15.93
N TYR A 490 23.34 22.37 15.58
CA TYR A 490 22.02 22.86 15.10
C TYR A 490 20.95 22.85 16.19
N LEU A 491 21.22 22.26 17.35
CA LEU A 491 20.29 22.12 18.49
C LEU A 491 20.53 23.17 19.54
#